data_b0b3b935d70516f367adc9550bd32ed5
#
_entry.id   b0b3b935d70516f367adc9550bd32ed5
#
_cell.length_a   1.000
_cell.length_b   1.000
_cell.length_c   1.000
_cell.angle_alpha   90.00
_cell.angle_beta   90.00
_cell.angle_gamma   90.00
#
_symmetry.space_group_name_H-M   'P 1'
#
loop_
_entity.id
_entity.type
_entity.pdbx_description
1 polymer ?
#
loop_
_entity_poly.entity_id
_entity_poly.type
_entity_poly.pdbx_seq_one_letter_code
_entity_poly.pdbx_strand_id
1 'polypeptide(L)'
;MTFLSVFANGTTQAETPHVILKIEHWSTKNGVPVYFVAKNEIPIIDIGVLFHAGSAQDNHSPGIAQFTAQMLDQGTQNLNVDQIANRFESTGAHYSAGINQDMTVLNLRSLSAPQYFNPAFSTFSVLLRDATFPQTAINRIKKQMLISLQQESQTPSALALKTFYQTLYGSHPYASPILGNKTSIEQVSEEQILNFYHHNYVAKNAMIAIVGNVTQAKAMSIAEQLSGMLALGNASLPMKAPSMPHIKNHIIKVSYPSKQTTIFLGQIGIAIKDPDYFPLVVGNQILGGGILTSKLFNEVRDKRGLCYGINSGFKPLQAAGPFFIVLQTRRDQAANALSLSQQTLKNFLAKGPTSQELQGAKQALIGSFPSSIASNEGILEKKKKIGFYQLPLNYLDTYQQKINSVNLEQIRHAFQRIKPEKMIVVMLGKQ
;
A
#
# COMPACT_ATOMS: atom_id res chain seq x y z
N MET A 1 70.82 1.69 7.28
CA MET A 1 69.89 1.95 6.13
C MET A 1 68.59 1.22 6.43
N THR A 2 67.62 1.96 6.96
CA THR A 2 66.33 1.45 7.39
C THR A 2 65.28 1.87 6.36
N PHE A 3 64.66 0.89 5.69
CA PHE A 3 63.56 1.14 4.74
C PHE A 3 62.24 1.20 5.53
N LEU A 4 61.60 2.39 5.55
CA LEU A 4 60.21 2.55 5.93
C LEU A 4 59.34 2.32 4.68
N SER A 5 58.51 1.27 4.71
CA SER A 5 57.46 1.04 3.73
C SER A 5 56.19 1.71 4.23
N VAL A 6 55.73 2.76 3.53
CA VAL A 6 54.45 3.43 3.71
C VAL A 6 53.37 2.59 3.01
N PHE A 7 52.50 1.94 3.78
CA PHE A 7 51.26 1.34 3.26
C PHE A 7 50.21 2.44 3.14
N ALA A 8 49.91 2.87 1.92
CA ALA A 8 48.76 3.71 1.61
C ALA A 8 47.50 2.81 1.59
N ASN A 9 46.68 2.90 2.65
CA ASN A 9 45.36 2.31 2.66
C ASN A 9 44.40 3.13 1.76
N GLY A 10 44.31 2.73 0.51
CA GLY A 10 43.24 3.18 -0.38
C GLY A 10 41.92 2.49 0.03
N THR A 11 41.05 3.18 0.76
CA THR A 11 39.66 2.78 0.91
C THR A 11 38.93 2.96 -0.41
N THR A 12 38.91 1.93 -1.25
CA THR A 12 37.97 1.83 -2.37
C THR A 12 36.58 1.81 -1.79
N GLN A 13 35.86 2.93 -1.85
CA GLN A 13 34.41 2.91 -1.71
C GLN A 13 33.85 2.01 -2.84
N ALA A 14 33.31 0.86 -2.46
CA ALA A 14 32.60 0.01 -3.37
C ALA A 14 31.40 0.84 -3.91
N GLU A 15 31.45 1.19 -5.18
CA GLU A 15 30.29 1.76 -5.87
C GLU A 15 29.15 0.75 -5.78
N THR A 16 28.08 1.12 -5.09
CA THR A 16 26.85 0.34 -5.08
C THR A 16 26.36 0.20 -6.52
N PRO A 17 26.14 -1.01 -7.05
CA PRO A 17 25.71 -1.18 -8.41
C PRO A 17 24.38 -0.43 -8.64
N HIS A 18 24.40 0.57 -9.49
CA HIS A 18 23.21 1.24 -9.98
C HIS A 18 22.40 0.24 -10.80
N VAL A 19 21.38 -0.37 -10.20
CA VAL A 19 20.42 -1.17 -10.96
C VAL A 19 19.50 -0.19 -11.70
N ILE A 20 19.85 0.11 -12.94
CA ILE A 20 19.00 0.92 -13.83
C ILE A 20 17.90 0.01 -14.36
N LEU A 21 16.67 0.19 -13.87
CA LEU A 21 15.50 -0.47 -14.40
C LEU A 21 14.93 0.36 -15.56
N LYS A 22 15.26 -0.01 -16.80
CA LYS A 22 14.68 0.67 -17.97
C LYS A 22 13.17 0.48 -17.99
N ILE A 23 12.44 1.53 -17.63
CA ILE A 23 10.97 1.54 -17.72
C ILE A 23 10.57 1.99 -19.11
N GLU A 24 9.87 1.13 -19.83
CA GLU A 24 9.20 1.49 -21.06
C GLU A 24 7.74 1.87 -20.74
N HIS A 25 7.27 2.94 -21.35
CA HIS A 25 5.94 3.49 -21.13
C HIS A 25 5.28 3.90 -22.45
N TRP A 26 4.02 3.50 -22.60
CA TRP A 26 3.15 3.89 -23.72
C TRP A 26 1.69 3.85 -23.30
N SER A 27 0.79 4.23 -24.18
CA SER A 27 -0.65 4.02 -24.00
C SER A 27 -1.19 3.09 -25.08
N THR A 28 -2.15 2.25 -24.71
CA THR A 28 -2.90 1.41 -25.66
C THR A 28 -3.81 2.26 -26.53
N LYS A 29 -4.41 1.66 -27.57
CA LYS A 29 -5.40 2.32 -28.44
C LYS A 29 -6.59 2.89 -27.65
N ASN A 30 -6.99 2.25 -26.56
CA ASN A 30 -8.05 2.70 -25.66
C ASN A 30 -7.56 3.73 -24.62
N GLY A 31 -6.31 4.18 -24.72
CA GLY A 31 -5.74 5.19 -23.83
C GLY A 31 -5.30 4.65 -22.47
N VAL A 32 -5.24 3.33 -22.25
CA VAL A 32 -4.76 2.74 -20.99
C VAL A 32 -3.25 2.89 -20.91
N PRO A 33 -2.69 3.56 -19.87
CA PRO A 33 -1.25 3.68 -19.70
C PRO A 33 -0.63 2.34 -19.32
N VAL A 34 0.53 2.03 -19.92
CA VAL A 34 1.27 0.78 -19.74
C VAL A 34 2.68 1.09 -19.24
N TYR A 35 3.12 0.33 -18.23
CA TYR A 35 4.47 0.40 -17.67
C TYR A 35 5.11 -0.98 -17.77
N PHE A 36 6.20 -1.09 -18.50
CA PHE A 36 6.86 -2.34 -18.79
C PHE A 36 8.32 -2.35 -18.35
N VAL A 37 8.76 -3.50 -17.82
CA VAL A 37 10.18 -3.80 -17.58
C VAL A 37 10.48 -5.21 -18.07
N ALA A 38 11.37 -5.33 -19.06
CA ALA A 38 11.92 -6.63 -19.44
C ALA A 38 12.87 -7.13 -18.36
N LYS A 39 12.65 -8.37 -17.88
CA LYS A 39 13.50 -9.04 -16.90
C LYS A 39 13.56 -10.53 -17.24
N ASN A 40 14.66 -10.94 -17.85
CA ASN A 40 14.79 -12.24 -18.53
C ASN A 40 15.53 -13.30 -17.71
N GLU A 41 15.93 -13.00 -16.47
CA GLU A 41 16.72 -13.91 -15.62
C GLU A 41 15.93 -15.15 -15.19
N ILE A 42 14.60 -15.02 -15.09
CA ILE A 42 13.71 -16.13 -14.77
C ILE A 42 12.56 -16.19 -15.78
N PRO A 43 12.06 -17.38 -16.17
CA PRO A 43 11.03 -17.54 -17.17
C PRO A 43 9.62 -17.25 -16.60
N ILE A 44 9.43 -16.07 -16.00
CA ILE A 44 8.18 -15.63 -15.38
C ILE A 44 7.74 -14.29 -15.97
N ILE A 45 6.42 -14.14 -16.15
CA ILE A 45 5.76 -12.89 -16.49
C ILE A 45 4.80 -12.55 -15.35
N ASP A 46 4.90 -11.34 -14.85
CA ASP A 46 3.99 -10.74 -13.87
C ASP A 46 3.22 -9.59 -14.53
N ILE A 47 1.90 -9.64 -14.47
CA ILE A 47 0.99 -8.64 -15.02
C ILE A 47 0.13 -8.10 -13.88
N GLY A 48 0.03 -6.77 -13.76
CA GLY A 48 -0.93 -6.10 -12.88
C GLY A 48 -1.85 -5.21 -13.70
N VAL A 49 -3.16 -5.37 -13.54
CA VAL A 49 -4.16 -4.43 -14.04
C VAL A 49 -4.77 -3.72 -12.85
N LEU A 50 -4.63 -2.42 -12.82
CA LEU A 50 -5.07 -1.58 -11.70
C LEU A 50 -6.24 -0.71 -12.14
N PHE A 51 -7.15 -0.48 -11.20
CA PHE A 51 -8.32 0.38 -11.43
C PHE A 51 -8.47 1.37 -10.28
N HIS A 52 -8.93 2.59 -10.57
CA HIS A 52 -9.41 3.55 -9.56
C HIS A 52 -10.73 3.05 -8.94
N ALA A 53 -10.66 1.92 -8.26
CA ALA A 53 -11.78 1.14 -7.74
C ALA A 53 -11.52 0.68 -6.29
N GLY A 54 -10.80 1.48 -5.51
CA GLY A 54 -10.54 1.20 -4.09
C GLY A 54 -11.76 1.48 -3.20
N SER A 55 -11.61 1.21 -1.88
CA SER A 55 -12.72 1.43 -0.93
C SER A 55 -13.18 2.89 -0.84
N ALA A 56 -12.40 3.84 -1.31
CA ALA A 56 -12.82 5.23 -1.43
C ALA A 56 -13.92 5.45 -2.47
N GLN A 57 -14.20 4.46 -3.34
CA GLN A 57 -15.30 4.47 -4.30
C GLN A 57 -16.56 3.76 -3.78
N ASP A 58 -16.56 3.27 -2.54
CA ASP A 58 -17.70 2.55 -1.93
C ASP A 58 -18.97 3.39 -1.83
N ASN A 59 -18.84 4.73 -1.83
CA ASN A 59 -19.96 5.67 -1.63
C ASN A 59 -20.79 5.29 -0.39
N HIS A 60 -22.05 4.93 -0.58
CA HIS A 60 -22.99 4.58 0.50
C HIS A 60 -23.02 3.06 0.81
N SER A 61 -22.17 2.27 0.15
CA SER A 61 -22.13 0.80 0.30
C SER A 61 -20.75 0.33 0.77
N PRO A 62 -20.33 0.59 2.03
CA PRO A 62 -19.00 0.22 2.52
C PRO A 62 -18.71 -1.26 2.30
N GLY A 63 -17.54 -1.55 1.68
CA GLY A 63 -17.11 -2.90 1.35
C GLY A 63 -17.52 -3.39 -0.03
N ILE A 64 -18.28 -2.60 -0.82
CA ILE A 64 -18.69 -3.03 -2.17
C ILE A 64 -17.48 -3.20 -3.11
N ALA A 65 -16.46 -2.37 -2.99
CA ALA A 65 -15.23 -2.49 -3.77
C ALA A 65 -14.52 -3.83 -3.48
N GLN A 66 -14.37 -4.20 -2.21
CA GLN A 66 -13.78 -5.49 -1.81
C GLN A 66 -14.66 -6.65 -2.25
N PHE A 67 -15.97 -6.54 -2.11
CA PHE A 67 -16.92 -7.56 -2.54
C PHE A 67 -16.80 -7.80 -4.04
N THR A 68 -16.86 -6.73 -4.84
CA THR A 68 -16.74 -6.81 -6.31
C THR A 68 -15.41 -7.43 -6.74
N ALA A 69 -14.29 -7.03 -6.11
CA ALA A 69 -12.98 -7.60 -6.39
C ALA A 69 -12.93 -9.13 -6.16
N GLN A 70 -13.59 -9.62 -5.09
CA GLN A 70 -13.70 -11.04 -4.79
C GLN A 70 -14.68 -11.80 -5.70
N MET A 71 -15.53 -11.09 -6.41
CA MET A 71 -16.49 -11.71 -7.32
C MET A 71 -15.95 -11.92 -8.75
N LEU A 72 -14.82 -11.29 -9.12
CA LEU A 72 -14.34 -11.28 -10.50
C LEU A 72 -13.96 -12.67 -11.04
N ASP A 73 -13.50 -13.57 -10.20
CA ASP A 73 -13.11 -14.95 -10.55
C ASP A 73 -14.17 -16.00 -10.20
N GLN A 74 -15.38 -15.54 -9.84
CA GLN A 74 -16.43 -16.45 -9.38
C GLN A 74 -17.28 -17.03 -10.52
N GLY A 75 -17.10 -16.54 -11.72
CA GLY A 75 -17.74 -17.01 -12.94
C GLY A 75 -17.57 -16.04 -14.11
N THR A 76 -17.65 -16.56 -15.31
CA THR A 76 -17.80 -15.81 -16.55
C THR A 76 -18.98 -16.37 -17.35
N GLN A 77 -19.31 -15.77 -18.49
CA GLN A 77 -20.38 -16.31 -19.35
C GLN A 77 -20.17 -17.79 -19.72
N ASN A 78 -18.90 -18.24 -19.84
CA ASN A 78 -18.55 -19.56 -20.33
C ASN A 78 -17.80 -20.45 -19.33
N LEU A 79 -17.41 -19.93 -18.17
CA LEU A 79 -16.61 -20.64 -17.18
C LEU A 79 -17.23 -20.47 -15.80
N ASN A 80 -17.39 -21.56 -15.07
CA ASN A 80 -17.69 -21.52 -13.64
C ASN A 80 -16.40 -21.35 -12.80
N VAL A 81 -16.54 -21.15 -11.50
CA VAL A 81 -15.45 -20.91 -10.57
C VAL A 81 -14.41 -22.04 -10.57
N ASP A 82 -14.84 -23.31 -10.61
CA ASP A 82 -13.95 -24.46 -10.61
C ASP A 82 -13.14 -24.54 -11.91
N GLN A 83 -13.78 -24.26 -13.05
CA GLN A 83 -13.10 -24.20 -14.34
C GLN A 83 -12.08 -23.06 -14.40
N ILE A 84 -12.38 -21.90 -13.82
CA ILE A 84 -11.44 -20.78 -13.72
C ILE A 84 -10.23 -21.19 -12.86
N ALA A 85 -10.47 -21.74 -11.66
CA ALA A 85 -9.43 -22.22 -10.77
C ALA A 85 -8.54 -23.28 -11.45
N ASN A 86 -9.13 -24.30 -12.03
CA ASN A 86 -8.43 -25.39 -12.73
C ASN A 86 -7.55 -24.88 -13.89
N ARG A 87 -7.99 -23.84 -14.62
CA ARG A 87 -7.20 -23.27 -15.72
C ARG A 87 -5.94 -22.55 -15.21
N PHE A 88 -6.01 -21.87 -14.08
CA PHE A 88 -4.80 -21.28 -13.47
C PHE A 88 -3.91 -22.37 -12.87
N GLU A 89 -4.46 -23.29 -12.10
CA GLU A 89 -3.71 -24.36 -11.42
C GLU A 89 -2.99 -25.28 -12.41
N SER A 90 -3.66 -25.70 -13.48
CA SER A 90 -3.07 -26.60 -14.51
C SER A 90 -1.90 -25.98 -15.26
N THR A 91 -1.80 -24.64 -15.27
CA THR A 91 -0.68 -23.90 -15.89
C THR A 91 0.36 -23.45 -14.86
N GLY A 92 0.17 -23.72 -13.57
CA GLY A 92 0.99 -23.19 -12.48
C GLY A 92 0.92 -21.66 -12.37
N ALA A 93 -0.12 -21.04 -12.93
CA ALA A 93 -0.32 -19.62 -12.87
C ALA A 93 -1.02 -19.23 -11.55
N HIS A 94 -0.74 -18.02 -11.09
CA HIS A 94 -1.36 -17.46 -9.89
C HIS A 94 -2.12 -16.19 -10.24
N TYR A 95 -3.44 -16.20 -10.00
CA TYR A 95 -4.30 -15.03 -10.01
C TYR A 95 -4.52 -14.51 -8.59
N SER A 96 -4.57 -13.20 -8.44
CA SER A 96 -5.01 -12.57 -7.19
C SER A 96 -5.67 -11.23 -7.45
N ALA A 97 -6.64 -10.89 -6.61
CA ALA A 97 -7.24 -9.55 -6.54
C ALA A 97 -6.93 -8.92 -5.17
N GLY A 98 -6.47 -7.70 -5.18
CA GLY A 98 -6.17 -6.92 -3.97
C GLY A 98 -6.78 -5.53 -4.04
N ILE A 99 -7.10 -4.96 -2.87
CA ILE A 99 -7.71 -3.63 -2.78
C ILE A 99 -7.05 -2.82 -1.66
N ASN A 100 -6.98 -1.53 -1.85
CA ASN A 100 -6.71 -0.55 -0.80
C ASN A 100 -7.72 0.62 -0.90
N GLN A 101 -7.44 1.74 -0.26
CA GLN A 101 -8.34 2.89 -0.32
C GLN A 101 -8.48 3.47 -1.74
N ASP A 102 -7.41 3.51 -2.53
CA ASP A 102 -7.39 4.17 -3.84
C ASP A 102 -7.70 3.23 -5.01
N MET A 103 -7.26 1.97 -4.93
CA MET A 103 -7.22 1.08 -6.09
C MET A 103 -7.64 -0.35 -5.80
N THR A 104 -8.15 -0.99 -6.82
CA THR A 104 -8.16 -2.45 -6.96
C THR A 104 -7.06 -2.87 -7.92
N VAL A 105 -6.39 -3.97 -7.61
CA VAL A 105 -5.31 -4.55 -8.42
C VAL A 105 -5.64 -5.99 -8.72
N LEU A 106 -5.63 -6.36 -9.99
CA LEU A 106 -5.72 -7.75 -10.45
C LEU A 106 -4.34 -8.17 -10.92
N ASN A 107 -3.80 -9.24 -10.37
CA ASN A 107 -2.48 -9.74 -10.71
C ASN A 107 -2.59 -11.10 -11.39
N LEU A 108 -1.75 -11.31 -12.39
CA LEU A 108 -1.45 -12.61 -12.98
C LEU A 108 0.06 -12.83 -12.93
N ARG A 109 0.50 -13.92 -12.31
CA ARG A 109 1.85 -14.47 -12.44
C ARG A 109 1.78 -15.76 -13.20
N SER A 110 2.62 -15.93 -14.22
CA SER A 110 2.70 -17.16 -15.03
C SER A 110 4.11 -17.42 -15.50
N LEU A 111 4.40 -18.68 -15.83
CA LEU A 111 5.56 -19.03 -16.62
C LEU A 111 5.45 -18.37 -18.00
N SER A 112 6.59 -17.95 -18.58
CA SER A 112 6.62 -17.26 -19.88
C SER A 112 6.46 -18.18 -21.10
N ALA A 113 6.64 -19.49 -20.93
CA ALA A 113 6.50 -20.46 -22.01
C ALA A 113 5.04 -20.49 -22.52
N PRO A 114 4.82 -20.45 -23.86
CA PRO A 114 3.48 -20.26 -24.46
C PRO A 114 2.44 -21.28 -23.99
N GLN A 115 2.81 -22.53 -23.76
CA GLN A 115 1.90 -23.59 -23.32
C GLN A 115 1.31 -23.32 -21.93
N TYR A 116 1.98 -22.57 -21.06
CA TYR A 116 1.51 -22.17 -19.73
C TYR A 116 0.91 -20.77 -19.76
N PHE A 117 1.60 -19.83 -20.41
CA PHE A 117 1.19 -18.42 -20.44
C PHE A 117 -0.14 -18.22 -21.17
N ASN A 118 -0.30 -18.78 -22.39
CA ASN A 118 -1.47 -18.47 -23.22
C ASN A 118 -2.81 -18.88 -22.57
N PRO A 119 -2.97 -20.10 -22.01
CA PRO A 119 -4.22 -20.47 -21.32
C PRO A 119 -4.48 -19.62 -20.07
N ALA A 120 -3.45 -19.34 -19.25
CA ALA A 120 -3.57 -18.50 -18.07
C ALA A 120 -3.95 -17.06 -18.44
N PHE A 121 -3.29 -16.48 -19.42
CA PHE A 121 -3.56 -15.14 -19.92
C PHE A 121 -4.95 -15.02 -20.56
N SER A 122 -5.37 -16.02 -21.34
CA SER A 122 -6.72 -16.05 -21.89
C SER A 122 -7.78 -16.07 -20.78
N THR A 123 -7.58 -16.89 -19.75
CA THR A 123 -8.47 -16.91 -18.58
C THR A 123 -8.50 -15.57 -17.87
N PHE A 124 -7.33 -14.98 -17.57
CA PHE A 124 -7.21 -13.67 -16.94
C PHE A 124 -7.92 -12.57 -17.75
N SER A 125 -7.79 -12.59 -19.08
CA SER A 125 -8.39 -11.61 -19.97
C SER A 125 -9.93 -11.65 -19.93
N VAL A 126 -10.53 -12.85 -19.90
CA VAL A 126 -12.00 -12.96 -19.87
C VAL A 126 -12.59 -12.54 -18.52
N LEU A 127 -11.82 -12.62 -17.40
CA LEU A 127 -12.27 -12.08 -16.11
C LEU A 127 -12.47 -10.55 -16.16
N LEU A 128 -11.74 -9.84 -17.04
CA LEU A 128 -11.86 -8.38 -17.16
C LEU A 128 -13.13 -7.96 -17.93
N ARG A 129 -13.67 -8.80 -18.81
CA ARG A 129 -14.79 -8.46 -19.68
C ARG A 129 -16.08 -9.17 -19.30
N ASP A 130 -15.96 -10.47 -19.03
CA ASP A 130 -17.09 -11.39 -19.03
C ASP A 130 -17.42 -11.91 -17.62
N ALA A 131 -16.88 -11.25 -16.56
CA ALA A 131 -17.20 -11.61 -15.19
C ALA A 131 -18.72 -11.58 -14.97
N THR A 132 -19.23 -12.67 -14.43
CA THR A 132 -20.63 -12.81 -14.00
C THR A 132 -20.69 -12.92 -12.49
N PHE A 133 -21.80 -12.51 -11.93
CA PHE A 133 -21.96 -12.46 -10.47
C PHE A 133 -23.12 -13.37 -10.04
N PRO A 134 -22.97 -14.70 -10.17
CA PRO A 134 -24.05 -15.63 -9.87
C PRO A 134 -24.46 -15.56 -8.40
N GLN A 135 -25.77 -15.64 -8.14
CA GLN A 135 -26.34 -15.49 -6.80
C GLN A 135 -25.75 -16.49 -5.79
N THR A 136 -25.39 -17.69 -6.23
CA THR A 136 -24.71 -18.69 -5.39
C THR A 136 -23.35 -18.21 -4.89
N ALA A 137 -22.56 -17.58 -5.79
CA ALA A 137 -21.27 -16.98 -5.43
C ALA A 137 -21.45 -15.75 -4.55
N ILE A 138 -22.42 -14.87 -4.82
CA ILE A 138 -22.76 -13.73 -3.96
C ILE A 138 -23.03 -14.22 -2.54
N ASN A 139 -23.87 -15.24 -2.36
CA ASN A 139 -24.19 -15.79 -1.05
C ASN A 139 -22.95 -16.39 -0.35
N ARG A 140 -22.06 -17.04 -1.11
CA ARG A 140 -20.81 -17.58 -0.55
C ARG A 140 -19.86 -16.47 -0.12
N ILE A 141 -19.63 -15.46 -0.96
CA ILE A 141 -18.76 -14.33 -0.65
C ILE A 141 -19.30 -13.51 0.52
N LYS A 142 -20.62 -13.29 0.62
CA LYS A 142 -21.24 -12.69 1.81
C LYS A 142 -20.83 -13.42 3.09
N LYS A 143 -20.97 -14.74 3.12
CA LYS A 143 -20.61 -15.55 4.29
C LYS A 143 -19.11 -15.41 4.61
N GLN A 144 -18.24 -15.47 3.60
CA GLN A 144 -16.79 -15.30 3.78
C GLN A 144 -16.43 -13.91 4.32
N MET A 145 -17.04 -12.85 3.79
CA MET A 145 -16.79 -11.49 4.28
C MET A 145 -17.33 -11.27 5.70
N LEU A 146 -18.48 -11.85 6.05
CA LEU A 146 -19.00 -11.81 7.42
C LEU A 146 -18.08 -12.53 8.41
N ILE A 147 -17.51 -13.67 8.02
CA ILE A 147 -16.47 -14.36 8.80
C ILE A 147 -15.21 -13.48 8.94
N SER A 148 -14.76 -12.84 7.86
CA SER A 148 -13.62 -11.91 7.89
C SER A 148 -13.87 -10.71 8.80
N LEU A 149 -15.10 -10.15 8.81
CA LEU A 149 -15.50 -9.08 9.73
C LEU A 149 -15.51 -9.56 11.18
N GLN A 150 -15.94 -10.80 11.43
CA GLN A 150 -15.85 -11.40 12.77
C GLN A 150 -14.40 -11.56 13.22
N GLN A 151 -13.52 -12.04 12.36
CA GLN A 151 -12.08 -12.14 12.63
C GLN A 151 -11.44 -10.76 12.86
N GLU A 152 -11.82 -9.76 12.04
CA GLU A 152 -11.38 -8.36 12.24
C GLU A 152 -11.78 -7.87 13.65
N SER A 153 -13.03 -8.15 14.07
CA SER A 153 -13.53 -7.76 15.39
C SER A 153 -12.82 -8.45 16.57
N GLN A 154 -12.21 -9.61 16.32
CA GLN A 154 -11.41 -10.37 17.29
C GLN A 154 -9.92 -9.98 17.26
N THR A 155 -9.51 -9.09 16.34
CA THR A 155 -8.13 -8.64 16.19
C THR A 155 -8.00 -7.21 16.71
N PRO A 156 -7.43 -6.97 17.92
CA PRO A 156 -7.37 -5.64 18.52
C PRO A 156 -6.73 -4.58 17.64
N SER A 157 -5.64 -4.92 16.95
CA SER A 157 -4.95 -3.97 16.06
C SER A 157 -5.78 -3.59 14.82
N ALA A 158 -6.52 -4.54 14.25
CA ALA A 158 -7.38 -4.28 13.09
C ALA A 158 -8.57 -3.39 13.48
N LEU A 159 -9.22 -3.69 14.62
CA LEU A 159 -10.31 -2.88 15.13
C LEU A 159 -9.87 -1.47 15.52
N ALA A 160 -8.71 -1.33 16.15
CA ALA A 160 -8.13 -0.04 16.49
C ALA A 160 -7.78 0.78 15.24
N LEU A 161 -7.21 0.14 14.20
CA LEU A 161 -6.91 0.77 12.92
C LEU A 161 -8.19 1.24 12.21
N LYS A 162 -9.22 0.41 12.15
CA LYS A 162 -10.53 0.75 11.60
C LYS A 162 -11.13 1.98 12.29
N THR A 163 -11.17 1.95 13.63
CA THR A 163 -11.65 3.08 14.45
C THR A 163 -10.82 4.34 14.19
N PHE A 164 -9.50 4.20 14.08
CA PHE A 164 -8.59 5.31 13.78
C PHE A 164 -8.92 5.97 12.43
N TYR A 165 -9.08 5.16 11.35
CA TYR A 165 -9.44 5.70 10.03
C TYR A 165 -10.81 6.38 10.04
N GLN A 166 -11.82 5.74 10.61
CA GLN A 166 -13.17 6.30 10.71
C GLN A 166 -13.19 7.63 11.47
N THR A 167 -12.46 7.69 12.59
CA THR A 167 -12.37 8.92 13.38
C THR A 167 -11.57 10.00 12.68
N LEU A 168 -10.45 9.61 12.03
CA LEU A 168 -9.54 10.56 11.37
C LEU A 168 -10.17 11.21 10.16
N TYR A 169 -10.90 10.43 9.36
CA TYR A 169 -11.42 10.87 8.08
C TYR A 169 -12.89 11.28 8.09
N GLY A 170 -13.66 10.88 9.12
CA GLY A 170 -15.06 11.27 9.27
C GLY A 170 -15.92 10.94 8.05
N SER A 171 -16.42 11.94 7.36
CA SER A 171 -17.22 11.78 6.12
C SER A 171 -16.40 11.65 4.83
N HIS A 172 -15.07 11.78 4.91
CA HIS A 172 -14.22 11.62 3.73
C HIS A 172 -14.19 10.14 3.31
N PRO A 173 -14.14 9.82 1.99
CA PRO A 173 -14.15 8.43 1.49
C PRO A 173 -13.09 7.50 2.10
N TYR A 174 -11.95 8.01 2.56
CA TYR A 174 -10.94 7.22 3.24
C TYR A 174 -11.37 6.67 4.61
N ALA A 175 -12.50 7.12 5.16
CA ALA A 175 -13.11 6.52 6.34
C ALA A 175 -13.81 5.19 6.05
N SER A 176 -14.12 4.88 4.78
CA SER A 176 -14.79 3.64 4.40
C SER A 176 -13.91 2.43 4.77
N PRO A 177 -14.41 1.51 5.62
CA PRO A 177 -13.67 0.31 5.96
C PRO A 177 -13.63 -0.65 4.77
N ILE A 178 -12.45 -1.16 4.43
CA ILE A 178 -12.24 -2.02 3.25
C ILE A 178 -13.16 -3.25 3.28
N LEU A 179 -13.33 -3.89 4.44
CA LEU A 179 -14.24 -5.03 4.60
C LEU A 179 -15.72 -4.62 4.74
N GLY A 180 -16.01 -3.31 4.76
CA GLY A 180 -17.36 -2.83 5.04
C GLY A 180 -17.77 -3.00 6.50
N ASN A 181 -19.05 -3.22 6.69
CA ASN A 181 -19.66 -3.59 7.99
C ASN A 181 -20.72 -4.66 7.79
N LYS A 182 -21.19 -5.26 8.90
CA LYS A 182 -22.16 -6.37 8.85
C LYS A 182 -23.39 -6.00 8.00
N THR A 183 -24.01 -4.86 8.29
CA THR A 183 -25.23 -4.42 7.60
C THR A 183 -24.99 -4.21 6.11
N SER A 184 -23.92 -3.50 5.75
CA SER A 184 -23.63 -3.24 4.33
C SER A 184 -23.36 -4.53 3.56
N ILE A 185 -22.65 -5.51 4.15
CA ILE A 185 -22.35 -6.78 3.46
C ILE A 185 -23.60 -7.66 3.35
N GLU A 186 -24.46 -7.72 4.39
CA GLU A 186 -25.73 -8.45 4.32
C GLU A 186 -26.66 -7.90 3.22
N GLN A 187 -26.63 -6.61 2.97
CA GLN A 187 -27.49 -5.91 2.01
C GLN A 187 -26.93 -5.87 0.57
N VAL A 188 -25.69 -6.30 0.35
CA VAL A 188 -25.12 -6.29 -1.03
C VAL A 188 -26.04 -7.03 -1.99
N SER A 189 -26.40 -6.39 -3.10
CA SER A 189 -27.18 -6.98 -4.18
C SER A 189 -26.33 -7.16 -5.44
N GLU A 190 -26.79 -8.02 -6.35
CA GLU A 190 -26.17 -8.18 -7.69
C GLU A 190 -26.13 -6.84 -8.43
N GLU A 191 -27.21 -6.07 -8.36
CA GLU A 191 -27.30 -4.75 -8.98
C GLU A 191 -26.19 -3.79 -8.48
N GLN A 192 -25.94 -3.76 -7.17
CA GLN A 192 -24.87 -2.94 -6.61
C GLN A 192 -23.48 -3.37 -7.09
N ILE A 193 -23.24 -4.70 -7.20
CA ILE A 193 -21.98 -5.24 -7.71
C ILE A 193 -21.81 -4.87 -9.18
N LEU A 194 -22.84 -5.09 -10.01
CA LEU A 194 -22.84 -4.73 -11.43
C LEU A 194 -22.61 -3.24 -11.64
N ASN A 195 -23.32 -2.38 -10.89
CA ASN A 195 -23.14 -0.95 -10.95
C ASN A 195 -21.72 -0.52 -10.58
N PHE A 196 -21.15 -1.07 -9.51
CA PHE A 196 -19.77 -0.79 -9.12
C PHE A 196 -18.77 -1.26 -10.19
N TYR A 197 -18.95 -2.47 -10.72
CA TYR A 197 -18.11 -3.04 -11.76
C TYR A 197 -18.14 -2.17 -13.03
N HIS A 198 -19.32 -1.89 -13.57
CA HIS A 198 -19.47 -1.13 -14.81
C HIS A 198 -18.97 0.33 -14.72
N HIS A 199 -19.02 0.94 -13.53
CA HIS A 199 -18.52 2.30 -13.33
C HIS A 199 -17.00 2.36 -13.13
N ASN A 200 -16.41 1.38 -12.47
CA ASN A 200 -15.03 1.49 -12.00
C ASN A 200 -14.03 0.63 -12.80
N TYR A 201 -14.45 -0.54 -13.34
CA TYR A 201 -13.55 -1.43 -14.09
C TYR A 201 -13.57 -1.12 -15.59
N VAL A 202 -13.15 0.10 -15.93
CA VAL A 202 -13.20 0.67 -17.29
C VAL A 202 -11.82 1.17 -17.73
N ALA A 203 -11.60 1.28 -19.04
CA ALA A 203 -10.31 1.67 -19.60
C ALA A 203 -9.78 3.01 -19.07
N LYS A 204 -10.67 4.01 -18.93
CA LYS A 204 -10.30 5.34 -18.42
C LYS A 204 -9.88 5.37 -16.94
N ASN A 205 -10.18 4.30 -16.19
CA ASN A 205 -9.75 4.11 -14.80
C ASN A 205 -8.61 3.11 -14.67
N ALA A 206 -8.20 2.49 -15.78
CA ALA A 206 -7.25 1.39 -15.78
C ALA A 206 -5.81 1.84 -16.00
N MET A 207 -4.88 1.03 -15.51
CA MET A 207 -3.45 1.09 -15.78
C MET A 207 -2.91 -0.34 -15.82
N ILE A 208 -1.96 -0.63 -16.71
CA ILE A 208 -1.34 -1.94 -16.85
C ILE A 208 0.14 -1.86 -16.50
N ALA A 209 0.62 -2.77 -15.66
CA ALA A 209 2.04 -2.97 -15.37
C ALA A 209 2.43 -4.38 -15.79
N ILE A 210 3.55 -4.52 -16.51
CA ILE A 210 4.08 -5.81 -16.97
C ILE A 210 5.56 -5.88 -16.61
N VAL A 211 5.98 -6.98 -16.00
CA VAL A 211 7.39 -7.24 -15.65
C VAL A 211 7.71 -8.69 -15.97
N GLY A 212 8.83 -8.96 -16.60
CA GLY A 212 9.30 -10.33 -16.75
C GLY A 212 9.92 -10.68 -18.09
N ASN A 213 10.02 -11.99 -18.32
CA ASN A 213 10.65 -12.56 -19.50
C ASN A 213 9.70 -12.49 -20.71
N VAL A 214 9.61 -11.32 -21.29
CA VAL A 214 8.78 -11.03 -22.45
C VAL A 214 9.38 -9.88 -23.25
N THR A 215 9.29 -9.94 -24.59
CA THR A 215 9.74 -8.84 -25.45
C THR A 215 8.77 -7.66 -25.38
N GLN A 216 9.25 -6.47 -25.69
CA GLN A 216 8.42 -5.26 -25.76
C GLN A 216 7.23 -5.45 -26.72
N ALA A 217 7.47 -6.01 -27.91
CA ALA A 217 6.41 -6.27 -28.89
C ALA A 217 5.32 -7.20 -28.32
N LYS A 218 5.70 -8.25 -27.58
CA LYS A 218 4.72 -9.14 -26.92
C LYS A 218 4.02 -8.43 -25.76
N ALA A 219 4.73 -7.60 -24.96
CA ALA A 219 4.13 -6.79 -23.89
C ALA A 219 3.10 -5.79 -24.46
N MET A 220 3.38 -5.18 -25.63
CA MET A 220 2.42 -4.33 -26.33
C MET A 220 1.17 -5.12 -26.74
N SER A 221 1.35 -6.31 -27.32
CA SER A 221 0.23 -7.17 -27.70
C SER A 221 -0.62 -7.59 -26.48
N ILE A 222 0.03 -7.95 -25.36
CA ILE A 222 -0.65 -8.27 -24.10
C ILE A 222 -1.48 -7.08 -23.63
N ALA A 223 -0.90 -5.88 -23.58
CA ALA A 223 -1.57 -4.68 -23.13
C ALA A 223 -2.75 -4.28 -24.04
N GLU A 224 -2.60 -4.38 -25.36
CA GLU A 224 -3.69 -4.13 -26.30
C GLU A 224 -4.86 -5.13 -26.11
N GLN A 225 -4.55 -6.41 -25.91
CA GLN A 225 -5.60 -7.41 -25.65
C GLN A 225 -6.34 -7.12 -24.34
N LEU A 226 -5.62 -6.84 -23.24
CA LEU A 226 -6.24 -6.52 -21.95
C LEU A 226 -7.09 -5.24 -22.03
N SER A 227 -6.57 -4.18 -22.64
CA SER A 227 -7.31 -2.93 -22.76
C SER A 227 -8.52 -3.07 -23.69
N GLY A 228 -8.43 -3.94 -24.71
CA GLY A 228 -9.55 -4.26 -25.60
C GLY A 228 -10.69 -5.02 -24.92
N MET A 229 -10.44 -5.65 -23.77
CA MET A 229 -11.48 -6.29 -22.96
C MET A 229 -12.28 -5.29 -22.11
N LEU A 230 -11.76 -4.06 -21.91
CA LEU A 230 -12.38 -3.06 -21.05
C LEU A 230 -13.33 -2.16 -21.84
N ALA A 231 -14.49 -1.88 -21.28
CA ALA A 231 -15.33 -0.76 -21.76
C ALA A 231 -14.58 0.57 -21.60
N LEU A 232 -14.78 1.53 -22.49
CA LEU A 232 -14.12 2.85 -22.40
C LEU A 232 -14.44 3.55 -21.08
N GLY A 233 -15.71 3.62 -20.74
CA GLY A 233 -16.22 4.22 -19.50
C GLY A 233 -15.87 5.69 -19.29
N ASN A 234 -16.01 6.14 -18.06
CA ASN A 234 -15.64 7.49 -17.62
C ASN A 234 -14.53 7.42 -16.58
N ALA A 235 -13.63 8.41 -16.57
CA ALA A 235 -12.62 8.52 -15.55
C ALA A 235 -13.26 8.85 -14.19
N SER A 236 -12.75 8.23 -13.12
CA SER A 236 -13.11 8.58 -11.75
C SER A 236 -12.73 10.03 -11.45
N LEU A 237 -13.55 10.69 -10.66
CA LEU A 237 -13.25 12.05 -10.22
C LEU A 237 -12.01 12.06 -9.32
N PRO A 238 -11.20 13.12 -9.37
CA PRO A 238 -10.08 13.29 -8.46
C PRO A 238 -10.53 13.24 -7.00
N MET A 239 -9.78 12.53 -6.15
CA MET A 239 -10.05 12.47 -4.73
C MET A 239 -9.88 13.86 -4.09
N LYS A 240 -10.89 14.32 -3.38
CA LYS A 240 -10.82 15.59 -2.65
C LYS A 240 -9.80 15.49 -1.51
N ALA A 241 -9.19 16.62 -1.16
CA ALA A 241 -8.32 16.66 0.00
C ALA A 241 -9.13 16.45 1.29
N PRO A 242 -8.68 15.56 2.19
CA PRO A 242 -9.33 15.38 3.48
C PRO A 242 -9.06 16.57 4.40
N SER A 243 -10.02 16.90 5.24
CA SER A 243 -9.86 17.85 6.34
C SER A 243 -10.00 17.14 7.67
N MET A 244 -9.25 17.62 8.69
CA MET A 244 -9.40 17.08 10.04
C MET A 244 -10.82 17.36 10.53
N PRO A 245 -11.54 16.35 11.02
CA PRO A 245 -12.87 16.55 11.58
C PRO A 245 -12.79 17.37 12.87
N HIS A 246 -13.78 18.20 13.11
CA HIS A 246 -13.93 18.91 14.39
C HIS A 246 -14.37 17.95 15.49
N ILE A 247 -13.41 17.40 16.22
CA ILE A 247 -13.66 16.43 17.29
C ILE A 247 -13.47 17.10 18.64
N LYS A 248 -14.50 17.06 19.50
CA LYS A 248 -14.43 17.63 20.87
C LYS A 248 -13.46 16.85 21.77
N ASN A 249 -13.35 15.55 21.58
CA ASN A 249 -12.46 14.68 22.34
C ASN A 249 -11.53 13.93 21.39
N HIS A 250 -10.26 14.22 21.45
CA HIS A 250 -9.24 13.58 20.62
C HIS A 250 -8.86 12.16 21.10
N ILE A 251 -9.32 11.74 22.29
CA ILE A 251 -9.04 10.40 22.84
C ILE A 251 -10.30 9.55 22.78
N ILE A 252 -10.26 8.54 21.94
CA ILE A 252 -11.33 7.55 21.76
C ILE A 252 -10.93 6.27 22.48
N LYS A 253 -11.67 5.88 23.50
CA LYS A 253 -11.48 4.64 24.24
C LYS A 253 -12.48 3.61 23.76
N VAL A 254 -11.98 2.46 23.28
CA VAL A 254 -12.78 1.33 22.83
C VAL A 254 -12.59 0.18 23.82
N SER A 255 -13.67 -0.22 24.50
CA SER A 255 -13.63 -1.36 25.42
C SER A 255 -13.45 -2.66 24.63
N TYR A 256 -12.44 -3.43 25.01
CA TYR A 256 -12.14 -4.73 24.39
C TYR A 256 -11.52 -5.68 25.42
N PRO A 257 -11.93 -6.97 25.46
CA PRO A 257 -11.49 -7.93 26.48
C PRO A 257 -10.05 -8.44 26.20
N SER A 258 -9.06 -7.54 26.25
CA SER A 258 -7.66 -7.85 26.07
C SER A 258 -6.84 -7.51 27.29
N LYS A 259 -5.77 -8.28 27.57
CA LYS A 259 -4.75 -7.97 28.57
C LYS A 259 -3.83 -6.83 28.14
N GLN A 260 -3.77 -6.56 26.84
CA GLN A 260 -2.99 -5.47 26.24
C GLN A 260 -3.89 -4.35 25.75
N THR A 261 -3.35 -3.15 25.72
CA THR A 261 -3.97 -1.98 25.07
C THR A 261 -3.24 -1.69 23.78
N THR A 262 -3.98 -1.67 22.67
CA THR A 262 -3.48 -1.17 21.38
C THR A 262 -3.78 0.32 21.30
N ILE A 263 -2.75 1.12 20.97
CA ILE A 263 -2.85 2.57 20.87
C ILE A 263 -2.45 2.98 19.45
N PHE A 264 -3.35 3.71 18.78
CA PHE A 264 -3.04 4.50 17.59
C PHE A 264 -3.12 5.96 17.95
N LEU A 265 -2.08 6.72 17.61
CA LEU A 265 -2.16 8.17 17.67
C LEU A 265 -1.69 8.74 16.33
N GLY A 266 -2.39 9.75 15.80
CA GLY A 266 -2.02 10.29 14.50
C GLY A 266 -2.96 11.37 13.98
N GLN A 267 -2.64 11.84 12.79
CA GLN A 267 -3.33 12.90 12.08
C GLN A 267 -3.34 12.63 10.57
N ILE A 268 -4.05 13.45 9.81
CA ILE A 268 -3.89 13.48 8.35
C ILE A 268 -2.44 13.85 8.05
N GLY A 269 -1.79 13.04 7.24
CA GLY A 269 -0.39 13.15 6.84
C GLY A 269 -0.21 13.81 5.47
N ILE A 270 0.21 13.02 4.47
CA ILE A 270 0.57 13.52 3.14
C ILE A 270 -0.03 12.71 2.00
N ALA A 271 -0.20 13.36 0.84
CA ALA A 271 -0.42 12.70 -0.42
C ALA A 271 0.90 12.12 -0.97
N ILE A 272 0.79 11.18 -1.91
CA ILE A 272 1.98 10.52 -2.48
C ILE A 272 2.88 11.46 -3.30
N LYS A 273 2.29 12.54 -3.87
CA LYS A 273 2.99 13.56 -4.66
C LYS A 273 3.45 14.77 -3.81
N ASP A 274 3.36 14.66 -2.48
CA ASP A 274 3.77 15.76 -1.59
C ASP A 274 5.27 16.09 -1.79
N PRO A 275 5.65 17.36 -1.95
CA PRO A 275 7.05 17.75 -2.14
C PRO A 275 7.96 17.37 -0.98
N ASP A 276 7.40 17.31 0.25
CA ASP A 276 8.13 16.91 1.45
C ASP A 276 8.21 15.38 1.66
N TYR A 277 7.79 14.58 0.67
CA TYR A 277 7.76 13.11 0.78
C TYR A 277 9.11 12.54 1.26
N PHE A 278 10.23 12.90 0.62
CA PHE A 278 11.55 12.34 0.97
C PHE A 278 12.07 12.82 2.33
N PRO A 279 12.01 14.12 2.69
CA PRO A 279 12.32 14.57 4.05
C PRO A 279 11.49 13.85 5.12
N LEU A 280 10.19 13.62 4.87
CA LEU A 280 9.31 12.92 5.81
C LEU A 280 9.64 11.42 5.90
N VAL A 281 9.99 10.76 4.80
CA VAL A 281 10.43 9.36 4.80
C VAL A 281 11.71 9.19 5.62
N VAL A 282 12.72 10.04 5.37
CA VAL A 282 14.00 9.98 6.11
C VAL A 282 13.81 10.35 7.58
N GLY A 283 13.05 11.40 7.87
CA GLY A 283 12.76 11.79 9.24
C GLY A 283 11.94 10.74 10.01
N ASN A 284 11.00 10.07 9.33
CA ASN A 284 10.23 8.99 9.93
C ASN A 284 11.09 7.74 10.20
N GLN A 285 12.07 7.43 9.35
CA GLN A 285 13.04 6.35 9.60
C GLN A 285 13.75 6.56 10.94
N ILE A 286 14.06 7.81 11.29
CA ILE A 286 14.69 8.18 12.57
C ILE A 286 13.68 8.14 13.71
N LEU A 287 12.46 8.67 13.50
CA LEU A 287 11.45 8.80 14.54
C LEU A 287 10.92 7.45 15.01
N GLY A 288 10.41 6.61 14.09
CA GLY A 288 9.75 5.35 14.43
C GLY A 288 9.69 4.33 13.29
N GLY A 289 10.24 4.63 12.09
CA GLY A 289 10.26 3.70 10.96
C GLY A 289 11.41 2.71 11.00
N GLY A 290 12.51 3.04 11.66
CA GLY A 290 13.66 2.16 11.83
C GLY A 290 13.38 1.10 12.91
N ILE A 291 13.36 -0.17 12.50
CA ILE A 291 13.24 -1.30 13.43
C ILE A 291 14.49 -1.31 14.32
N LEU A 292 14.31 -1.36 15.63
CA LEU A 292 15.34 -1.39 16.69
C LEU A 292 16.21 -0.12 16.84
N THR A 293 16.19 0.83 15.89
CA THR A 293 17.11 1.97 15.91
C THR A 293 16.42 3.32 16.05
N SER A 294 15.08 3.35 15.92
CA SER A 294 14.32 4.59 15.96
C SER A 294 14.18 5.16 17.38
N LYS A 295 13.94 6.49 17.45
CA LYS A 295 13.78 7.18 18.74
C LYS A 295 12.62 6.63 19.58
N LEU A 296 11.48 6.37 18.94
CA LEU A 296 10.33 5.77 19.63
C LEU A 296 10.65 4.40 20.20
N PHE A 297 11.33 3.55 19.42
CA PHE A 297 11.72 2.23 19.87
C PHE A 297 12.68 2.34 21.08
N ASN A 298 13.73 3.13 20.96
CA ASN A 298 14.74 3.29 22.01
C ASN A 298 14.14 3.87 23.30
N GLU A 299 13.28 4.89 23.20
CA GLU A 299 12.75 5.57 24.38
C GLU A 299 11.63 4.78 25.07
N VAL A 300 10.72 4.16 24.29
CA VAL A 300 9.50 3.55 24.85
C VAL A 300 9.70 2.07 25.13
N ARG A 301 10.40 1.36 24.23
CA ARG A 301 10.59 -0.09 24.36
C ARG A 301 11.93 -0.44 25.03
N ASP A 302 13.05 0.04 24.47
CA ASP A 302 14.37 -0.44 24.87
C ASP A 302 14.75 0.03 26.28
N LYS A 303 14.69 1.34 26.55
CA LYS A 303 15.07 1.93 27.84
C LYS A 303 14.06 1.69 28.95
N ARG A 304 12.76 1.53 28.65
CA ARG A 304 11.69 1.52 29.67
C ARG A 304 10.78 0.30 29.64
N GLY A 305 10.90 -0.57 28.63
CA GLY A 305 10.13 -1.82 28.55
C GLY A 305 8.61 -1.62 28.52
N LEU A 306 8.12 -0.43 28.10
CA LEU A 306 6.68 -0.11 28.18
C LEU A 306 5.84 -0.79 27.11
N CYS A 307 6.44 -1.28 26.01
CA CYS A 307 5.73 -1.96 24.94
C CYS A 307 6.58 -3.06 24.31
N TYR A 308 5.93 -4.01 23.63
CA TYR A 308 6.63 -5.03 22.84
C TYR A 308 7.16 -4.44 21.53
N GLY A 309 6.38 -3.58 20.89
CA GLY A 309 6.75 -2.88 19.68
C GLY A 309 6.05 -1.54 19.56
N ILE A 310 6.76 -0.60 18.98
CA ILE A 310 6.24 0.73 18.63
C ILE A 310 6.85 1.15 17.30
N ASN A 311 6.03 1.70 16.43
CA ASN A 311 6.48 2.27 15.18
C ASN A 311 5.68 3.53 14.81
N SER A 312 6.22 4.32 13.89
CA SER A 312 5.52 5.40 13.22
C SER A 312 5.61 5.25 11.72
N GLY A 313 4.63 5.81 11.00
CA GLY A 313 4.58 5.74 9.55
C GLY A 313 3.73 6.81 8.91
N PHE A 314 4.08 7.15 7.69
CA PHE A 314 3.21 7.80 6.74
C PHE A 314 2.66 6.72 5.81
N LYS A 315 1.37 6.76 5.50
CA LYS A 315 0.75 5.95 4.43
C LYS A 315 0.23 6.90 3.34
N PRO A 316 1.11 7.41 2.47
CA PRO A 316 0.70 8.34 1.43
C PRO A 316 -0.25 7.66 0.44
N LEU A 317 -1.35 8.34 0.12
CA LEU A 317 -2.38 7.93 -0.82
C LEU A 317 -2.53 8.98 -1.92
N GLN A 318 -3.51 8.86 -2.80
CA GLN A 318 -3.80 9.84 -3.85
C GLN A 318 -4.11 11.22 -3.24
N ALA A 319 -5.01 11.27 -2.27
CA ALA A 319 -5.14 12.39 -1.34
C ALA A 319 -4.28 12.15 -0.09
N ALA A 320 -4.28 13.07 0.87
CA ALA A 320 -3.45 12.94 2.07
C ALA A 320 -3.88 11.71 2.91
N GLY A 321 -3.02 10.70 2.93
CA GLY A 321 -3.13 9.56 3.81
C GLY A 321 -2.64 9.89 5.23
N PRO A 322 -2.73 8.98 6.22
CA PRO A 322 -2.43 9.28 7.60
C PRO A 322 -0.92 9.30 7.90
N PHE A 323 -0.54 10.10 8.89
CA PHE A 323 0.60 9.87 9.75
C PHE A 323 0.12 9.24 11.04
N PHE A 324 0.79 8.20 11.52
CA PHE A 324 0.42 7.52 12.76
C PHE A 324 1.64 7.04 13.53
N ILE A 325 1.44 6.86 14.84
CA ILE A 325 2.27 6.07 15.74
C ILE A 325 1.38 4.97 16.29
N VAL A 326 1.86 3.73 16.29
CA VAL A 326 1.14 2.59 16.82
C VAL A 326 2.01 1.80 17.78
N LEU A 327 1.41 1.38 18.89
CA LEU A 327 2.06 0.52 19.89
C LEU A 327 1.07 -0.40 20.58
N GLN A 328 1.61 -1.48 21.15
CA GLN A 328 0.87 -2.37 22.03
C GLN A 328 1.59 -2.45 23.37
N THR A 329 0.85 -2.26 24.44
CA THR A 329 1.38 -2.17 25.81
C THR A 329 0.47 -2.90 26.80
N ARG A 330 0.97 -3.19 27.99
CA ARG A 330 0.12 -3.67 29.08
C ARG A 330 -0.85 -2.56 29.52
N ARG A 331 -2.03 -2.97 29.98
CA ARG A 331 -3.08 -2.04 30.41
C ARG A 331 -2.58 -1.02 31.45
N ASP A 332 -1.87 -1.48 32.47
CA ASP A 332 -1.33 -0.65 33.55
C ASP A 332 -0.27 0.35 33.09
N GLN A 333 0.32 0.14 31.93
CA GLN A 333 1.35 1.00 31.33
C GLN A 333 0.83 1.87 30.18
N ALA A 334 -0.45 1.74 29.80
CA ALA A 334 -0.99 2.41 28.60
C ALA A 334 -0.87 3.94 28.65
N ALA A 335 -1.16 4.57 29.79
CA ALA A 335 -1.03 6.00 29.97
C ALA A 335 0.43 6.46 29.89
N ASN A 336 1.35 5.73 30.54
CA ASN A 336 2.77 6.04 30.53
C ASN A 336 3.37 5.89 29.12
N ALA A 337 3.02 4.78 28.41
CA ALA A 337 3.50 4.54 27.06
C ALA A 337 2.99 5.60 26.08
N LEU A 338 1.72 6.00 26.17
CA LEU A 338 1.17 7.10 25.37
C LEU A 338 1.87 8.43 25.65
N SER A 339 1.99 8.82 26.93
CA SER A 339 2.63 10.05 27.33
C SER A 339 4.07 10.14 26.86
N LEU A 340 4.82 9.05 27.02
CA LEU A 340 6.22 8.99 26.58
C LEU A 340 6.35 9.02 25.04
N SER A 341 5.45 8.36 24.32
CA SER A 341 5.41 8.42 22.85
C SER A 341 5.16 9.84 22.37
N GLN A 342 4.19 10.54 22.98
CA GLN A 342 3.92 11.95 22.68
C GLN A 342 5.09 12.86 23.03
N GLN A 343 5.75 12.64 24.19
CA GLN A 343 6.92 13.40 24.59
C GLN A 343 8.10 13.18 23.64
N THR A 344 8.34 11.93 23.22
CA THR A 344 9.38 11.59 22.24
C THR A 344 9.13 12.28 20.90
N LEU A 345 7.88 12.29 20.42
CA LEU A 345 7.50 13.03 19.22
C LEU A 345 7.73 14.54 19.41
N LYS A 346 7.26 15.15 20.49
CA LYS A 346 7.48 16.58 20.79
C LYS A 346 8.97 16.93 20.83
N ASN A 347 9.79 16.10 21.46
CA ASN A 347 11.24 16.28 21.51
C ASN A 347 11.86 16.22 20.11
N PHE A 348 11.41 15.28 19.28
CA PHE A 348 11.88 15.16 17.88
C PHE A 348 11.50 16.42 17.06
N LEU A 349 10.27 16.92 17.21
CA LEU A 349 9.82 18.13 16.53
C LEU A 349 10.60 19.37 16.98
N ALA A 350 10.90 19.48 18.27
CA ALA A 350 11.61 20.64 18.82
C ALA A 350 13.12 20.65 18.48
N LYS A 351 13.78 19.49 18.60
CA LYS A 351 15.25 19.39 18.47
C LYS A 351 15.69 18.96 17.07
N GLY A 352 14.82 18.26 16.34
CA GLY A 352 15.16 17.58 15.08
C GLY A 352 16.08 16.38 15.30
N PRO A 353 16.50 15.73 14.21
CA PRO A 353 17.50 14.66 14.24
C PRO A 353 18.92 15.21 14.32
N THR A 354 19.86 14.39 14.80
CA THR A 354 21.30 14.64 14.72
C THR A 354 21.86 14.26 13.35
N SER A 355 23.08 14.74 13.02
CA SER A 355 23.77 14.38 11.79
C SER A 355 24.06 12.87 11.71
N GLN A 356 24.39 12.24 12.84
CA GLN A 356 24.64 10.79 12.91
C GLN A 356 23.36 10.00 12.62
N GLU A 357 22.23 10.38 13.21
CA GLU A 357 20.92 9.76 12.95
C GLU A 357 20.49 9.92 11.48
N LEU A 358 20.73 11.10 10.90
CA LEU A 358 20.46 11.35 9.50
C LEU A 358 21.28 10.40 8.60
N GLN A 359 22.57 10.27 8.85
CA GLN A 359 23.43 9.36 8.06
C GLN A 359 22.99 7.90 8.20
N GLY A 360 22.73 7.44 9.43
CA GLY A 360 22.24 6.07 9.66
C GLY A 360 20.91 5.79 8.95
N ALA A 361 19.96 6.75 8.97
CA ALA A 361 18.69 6.60 8.28
C ALA A 361 18.84 6.53 6.76
N LYS A 362 19.69 7.38 6.17
CA LYS A 362 20.01 7.34 4.74
C LYS A 362 20.62 6.00 4.35
N GLN A 363 21.62 5.53 5.09
CA GLN A 363 22.28 4.24 4.83
C GLN A 363 21.28 3.09 4.88
N ALA A 364 20.39 3.06 5.89
CA ALA A 364 19.36 2.03 6.01
C ALA A 364 18.38 2.03 4.83
N LEU A 365 17.88 3.22 4.43
CA LEU A 365 16.94 3.35 3.31
C LEU A 365 17.58 2.99 1.95
N ILE A 366 18.81 3.45 1.72
CA ILE A 366 19.55 3.17 0.48
C ILE A 366 19.96 1.69 0.44
N GLY A 367 20.46 1.14 1.54
CA GLY A 367 20.88 -0.25 1.62
C GLY A 367 19.74 -1.25 1.45
N SER A 368 18.52 -0.91 1.87
CA SER A 368 17.33 -1.75 1.68
C SER A 368 16.71 -1.65 0.29
N PHE A 369 17.01 -0.59 -0.46
CA PHE A 369 16.40 -0.32 -1.76
C PHE A 369 16.64 -1.43 -2.80
N PRO A 370 17.87 -1.96 -3.02
CA PRO A 370 18.11 -3.04 -3.99
C PRO A 370 17.26 -4.27 -3.72
N SER A 371 17.11 -4.69 -2.46
CA SER A 371 16.25 -5.82 -2.09
C SER A 371 14.78 -5.60 -2.47
N SER A 372 14.30 -4.34 -2.44
CA SER A 372 12.91 -4.00 -2.79
C SER A 372 12.60 -4.11 -4.29
N ILE A 373 13.60 -4.25 -5.15
CA ILE A 373 13.50 -4.39 -6.61
C ILE A 373 14.24 -5.63 -7.12
N ALA A 374 14.61 -6.56 -6.25
CA ALA A 374 15.34 -7.78 -6.61
C ALA A 374 14.46 -8.80 -7.36
N SER A 375 13.16 -8.85 -7.05
CA SER A 375 12.20 -9.77 -7.69
C SER A 375 11.30 -9.06 -8.69
N ASN A 376 10.71 -9.83 -9.63
CA ASN A 376 9.68 -9.31 -10.53
C ASN A 376 8.52 -8.69 -9.75
N GLU A 377 8.08 -9.34 -8.67
CA GLU A 377 7.02 -8.84 -7.80
C GLU A 377 7.37 -7.47 -7.17
N GLY A 378 8.58 -7.35 -6.62
CA GLY A 378 9.05 -6.07 -6.06
C GLY A 378 9.10 -4.96 -7.11
N ILE A 379 9.56 -5.28 -8.32
CA ILE A 379 9.54 -4.34 -9.45
C ILE A 379 8.10 -3.99 -9.83
N LEU A 380 7.22 -4.98 -9.97
CA LEU A 380 5.81 -4.79 -10.31
C LEU A 380 5.11 -3.86 -9.30
N GLU A 381 5.32 -4.06 -7.99
CA GLU A 381 4.76 -3.19 -6.95
C GLU A 381 5.25 -1.73 -7.09
N LYS A 382 6.52 -1.52 -7.42
CA LYS A 382 7.02 -0.17 -7.71
C LYS A 382 6.39 0.42 -8.97
N LYS A 383 6.20 -0.39 -10.04
CA LYS A 383 5.55 0.07 -11.28
C LYS A 383 4.09 0.42 -11.07
N LYS A 384 3.36 -0.40 -10.31
CA LYS A 384 1.99 -0.10 -9.90
C LYS A 384 1.91 1.27 -9.22
N LYS A 385 2.80 1.53 -8.24
CA LYS A 385 2.85 2.81 -7.55
C LYS A 385 3.18 3.97 -8.50
N ILE A 386 4.21 3.81 -9.34
CA ILE A 386 4.63 4.85 -10.30
C ILE A 386 3.49 5.17 -11.27
N GLY A 387 2.90 4.15 -11.88
CA GLY A 387 1.88 4.33 -12.90
C GLY A 387 0.56 4.83 -12.33
N PHE A 388 0.05 4.21 -11.28
CA PHE A 388 -1.24 4.58 -10.69
C PHE A 388 -1.23 6.02 -10.16
N TYR A 389 -0.17 6.41 -9.47
CA TYR A 389 -0.04 7.77 -8.95
C TYR A 389 0.65 8.72 -9.93
N GLN A 390 0.95 8.29 -11.17
CA GLN A 390 1.61 9.10 -12.19
C GLN A 390 2.86 9.80 -11.64
N LEU A 391 3.74 9.03 -10.99
CA LEU A 391 5.04 9.50 -10.55
C LEU A 391 6.01 9.58 -11.75
N PRO A 392 7.08 10.37 -11.67
CA PRO A 392 8.08 10.44 -12.75
C PRO A 392 8.63 9.05 -13.10
N LEU A 393 8.85 8.77 -14.40
CA LEU A 393 9.35 7.46 -14.86
C LEU A 393 10.72 7.13 -14.25
N ASN A 394 11.55 8.13 -14.01
CA ASN A 394 12.86 8.00 -13.36
C ASN A 394 12.79 8.00 -11.82
N TYR A 395 11.60 7.77 -11.24
CA TYR A 395 11.40 7.79 -9.78
C TYR A 395 12.35 6.82 -9.06
N LEU A 396 12.54 5.61 -9.59
CA LEU A 396 13.44 4.62 -8.99
C LEU A 396 14.91 4.98 -9.18
N ASP A 397 15.29 5.49 -10.35
CA ASP A 397 16.66 5.89 -10.68
C ASP A 397 17.12 7.05 -9.80
N THR A 398 16.20 7.98 -9.48
CA THR A 398 16.48 9.15 -8.64
C THR A 398 16.23 8.91 -7.16
N TYR A 399 15.70 7.74 -6.76
CA TYR A 399 15.30 7.47 -5.36
C TYR A 399 16.46 7.62 -4.39
N GLN A 400 17.59 6.96 -4.66
CA GLN A 400 18.78 7.03 -3.81
C GLN A 400 19.36 8.44 -3.75
N GLN A 401 19.42 9.14 -4.88
CA GLN A 401 19.85 10.53 -4.95
C GLN A 401 18.97 11.45 -4.10
N LYS A 402 17.63 11.30 -4.21
CA LYS A 402 16.66 12.06 -3.42
C LYS A 402 16.78 11.79 -1.92
N ILE A 403 17.01 10.53 -1.51
CA ILE A 403 17.31 10.21 -0.09
C ILE A 403 18.62 10.87 0.34
N ASN A 404 19.68 10.76 -0.47
CA ASN A 404 20.98 11.36 -0.15
C ASN A 404 20.95 12.89 -0.06
N SER A 405 20.12 13.56 -0.85
CA SER A 405 20.01 15.03 -0.85
C SER A 405 19.27 15.60 0.37
N VAL A 406 18.53 14.77 1.13
CA VAL A 406 17.81 15.25 2.32
C VAL A 406 18.78 15.76 3.37
N ASN A 407 18.52 16.95 3.93
CA ASN A 407 19.30 17.53 5.02
C ASN A 407 18.45 17.73 6.29
N LEU A 408 19.09 18.13 7.38
CA LEU A 408 18.45 18.33 8.69
C LEU A 408 17.38 19.42 8.67
N GLU A 409 17.61 20.48 7.93
CA GLU A 409 16.70 21.61 7.80
C GLU A 409 15.41 21.21 7.08
N GLN A 410 15.54 20.47 5.97
CA GLN A 410 14.39 19.93 5.23
C GLN A 410 13.54 19.01 6.11
N ILE A 411 14.15 18.15 6.94
CA ILE A 411 13.40 17.31 7.87
C ILE A 411 12.67 18.16 8.91
N ARG A 412 13.35 19.14 9.51
CA ARG A 412 12.72 20.05 10.50
C ARG A 412 11.54 20.79 9.88
N HIS A 413 11.73 21.35 8.68
CA HIS A 413 10.67 22.05 7.95
C HIS A 413 9.49 21.12 7.64
N ALA A 414 9.73 19.97 7.04
CA ALA A 414 8.69 19.02 6.67
C ALA A 414 7.87 18.53 7.87
N PHE A 415 8.51 18.31 9.03
CA PHE A 415 7.84 17.86 10.24
C PHE A 415 7.06 18.95 10.97
N GLN A 416 7.17 20.22 10.61
CA GLN A 416 6.34 21.31 11.19
C GLN A 416 4.84 21.12 10.96
N ARG A 417 4.45 20.32 9.95
CA ARG A 417 3.06 19.94 9.69
C ARG A 417 2.47 18.99 10.72
N ILE A 418 3.32 18.31 11.49
CA ILE A 418 2.89 17.38 12.54
C ILE A 418 2.55 18.19 13.80
N LYS A 419 1.28 18.05 14.25
CA LYS A 419 0.71 18.82 15.35
C LYS A 419 0.22 17.87 16.44
N PRO A 420 1.09 17.51 17.42
CA PRO A 420 0.76 16.52 18.46
C PRO A 420 -0.53 16.84 19.24
N GLU A 421 -0.83 18.12 19.40
CA GLU A 421 -2.01 18.60 20.09
C GLU A 421 -3.32 18.39 19.31
N LYS A 422 -3.23 18.16 17.99
CA LYS A 422 -4.38 17.90 17.10
C LYS A 422 -4.52 16.43 16.73
N MET A 423 -3.65 15.56 17.24
CA MET A 423 -3.70 14.13 16.91
C MET A 423 -4.89 13.45 17.57
N ILE A 424 -5.49 12.53 16.83
CA ILE A 424 -6.47 11.59 17.35
C ILE A 424 -5.71 10.46 18.03
N VAL A 425 -6.21 10.03 19.19
CA VAL A 425 -5.72 8.88 19.93
C VAL A 425 -6.84 7.86 20.04
N VAL A 426 -6.63 6.67 19.52
CA VAL A 426 -7.52 5.52 19.72
C VAL A 426 -6.82 4.55 20.66
N MET A 427 -7.48 4.24 21.78
CA MET A 427 -7.02 3.28 22.78
C MET A 427 -8.02 2.13 22.87
N LEU A 428 -7.60 0.96 22.46
CA LEU A 428 -8.44 -0.23 22.45
C LEU A 428 -7.89 -1.25 23.46
N GLY A 429 -8.71 -1.61 24.44
CA GLY A 429 -8.35 -2.55 25.50
C GLY A 429 -9.39 -2.57 26.62
N LYS A 430 -9.14 -3.36 27.66
CA LYS A 430 -10.00 -3.39 28.85
C LYS A 430 -9.89 -2.03 29.57
N GLN A 431 -11.01 -1.39 29.78
CA GLN A 431 -11.09 -0.12 30.54
C GLN A 431 -10.94 -0.36 32.04
#